data_7111809ee3633530ef79719dc9d9cf80
#
_entry.id   7111809ee3633530ef79719dc9d9cf80
#
_cell.length_a   1.000
_cell.length_b   1.000
_cell.length_c   1.000
_cell.angle_alpha   90.00
_cell.angle_beta   90.00
_cell.angle_gamma   90.00
#
_symmetry.space_group_name_H-M   'P 1'
#
loop_
_entity.id
_entity.type
_entity.pdbx_description
1 polymer ?
#
loop_
_entity_poly.entity_id
_entity_poly.type
_entity_poly.pdbx_seq_one_letter_code
_entity_poly.pdbx_strand_id
1 'polypeptide(L)'
;MSTLAFLSPNGAEDVAVARSPMEGKAKAAGARFEVQGGWNVAVEYPGQDRVGQTAGFTDASHLRKLELQGDDVPGELGEAKREGDAWICQLTPTRALLLGGDHAAPPYAVDVTTCFAALTIFGPQAREVIARFCALDLRPQVAPPGSFRPGSIARQPGMIVVEDEQRFLLLFGWAVAEYVWTVVDDAARSLDGGPVGWGALQNNA
;
A
#
# COMPACT_ATOMS: atom_id res chain seq x y z
N MET A 1 4.81 -34.36 14.96
CA MET A 1 3.80 -34.03 13.93
C MET A 1 2.76 -33.15 14.59
N SER A 2 2.50 -31.99 14.03
CA SER A 2 1.45 -31.09 14.57
C SER A 2 0.09 -31.75 14.42
N THR A 3 -0.70 -31.76 15.51
CA THR A 3 -2.07 -32.34 15.53
C THR A 3 -3.02 -31.61 14.56
N LEU A 4 -2.62 -30.47 14.03
CA LEU A 4 -3.40 -29.62 13.12
C LEU A 4 -2.89 -29.65 11.67
N ALA A 5 -1.96 -30.54 11.33
CA ALA A 5 -1.42 -30.66 9.96
C ALA A 5 -2.52 -30.92 8.89
N PHE A 6 -3.66 -31.52 9.28
CA PHE A 6 -4.79 -31.73 8.39
C PHE A 6 -5.55 -30.45 8.00
N LEU A 7 -5.34 -29.34 8.74
CA LEU A 7 -5.93 -28.04 8.41
C LEU A 7 -5.07 -27.25 7.41
N SER A 8 -3.85 -27.70 7.14
CA SER A 8 -2.98 -27.10 6.12
C SER A 8 -3.20 -27.81 4.79
N PRO A 9 -3.92 -27.21 3.84
CA PRO A 9 -4.33 -27.92 2.60
C PRO A 9 -3.15 -28.36 1.72
N ASN A 10 -1.95 -27.86 1.94
CA ASN A 10 -0.78 -28.15 1.09
C ASN A 10 0.43 -28.75 1.81
N GLY A 11 0.34 -29.07 3.10
CA GLY A 11 1.31 -29.92 3.84
C GLY A 11 2.80 -29.58 3.82
N ALA A 12 3.20 -28.52 3.13
CA ALA A 12 4.58 -28.08 3.02
C ALA A 12 4.75 -26.79 3.82
N GLU A 13 5.11 -26.91 5.08
CA GLU A 13 5.39 -25.77 5.98
C GLU A 13 6.50 -24.84 5.41
N ASP A 14 7.37 -25.37 4.53
CA ASP A 14 8.51 -24.65 3.95
C ASP A 14 8.17 -23.81 2.73
N VAL A 15 6.92 -23.76 2.27
CA VAL A 15 6.52 -23.11 1.01
C VAL A 15 5.25 -22.25 1.18
N ALA A 16 4.90 -21.86 2.39
CA ALA A 16 3.80 -20.93 2.60
C ALA A 16 4.17 -19.53 2.07
N VAL A 17 3.46 -19.08 1.03
CA VAL A 17 3.63 -17.75 0.42
C VAL A 17 2.39 -16.92 0.72
N ALA A 18 2.60 -15.78 1.36
CA ALA A 18 1.53 -14.81 1.59
C ALA A 18 1.07 -14.19 0.27
N ARG A 19 -0.21 -13.84 0.20
CA ARG A 19 -0.83 -13.29 -1.01
C ARG A 19 -1.56 -12.00 -0.71
N SER A 20 -1.45 -11.06 -1.62
CA SER A 20 -2.25 -9.84 -1.56
C SER A 20 -3.73 -10.16 -1.76
N PRO A 21 -4.64 -9.43 -1.10
CA PRO A 21 -6.08 -9.54 -1.35
C PRO A 21 -6.46 -9.10 -2.76
N MET A 22 -5.55 -8.41 -3.47
CA MET A 22 -5.72 -7.96 -4.85
C MET A 22 -5.07 -8.88 -5.89
N GLU A 23 -4.47 -10.00 -5.48
CA GLU A 23 -3.77 -10.93 -6.39
C GLU A 23 -4.67 -11.41 -7.55
N GLY A 24 -5.95 -11.65 -7.28
CA GLY A 24 -6.91 -12.04 -8.33
C GLY A 24 -7.06 -11.00 -9.43
N LYS A 25 -7.14 -9.72 -9.05
CA LYS A 25 -7.20 -8.58 -9.98
C LYS A 25 -5.89 -8.42 -10.75
N ALA A 26 -4.75 -8.53 -10.06
CA ALA A 26 -3.44 -8.46 -10.68
C ALA A 26 -3.24 -9.57 -11.72
N LYS A 27 -3.64 -10.81 -11.41
CA LYS A 27 -3.62 -11.94 -12.37
C LYS A 27 -4.50 -11.67 -13.60
N ALA A 28 -5.71 -11.18 -13.37
CA ALA A 28 -6.62 -10.84 -14.47
C ALA A 28 -6.08 -9.72 -15.37
N ALA A 29 -5.26 -8.82 -14.82
CA ALA A 29 -4.54 -7.78 -15.55
C ALA A 29 -3.25 -8.27 -16.23
N GLY A 30 -2.90 -9.55 -16.10
CA GLY A 30 -1.74 -10.17 -16.75
C GLY A 30 -0.42 -10.01 -15.99
N ALA A 31 -0.47 -9.78 -14.68
CA ALA A 31 0.72 -9.62 -13.87
C ALA A 31 1.63 -10.87 -13.89
N ARG A 32 2.95 -10.64 -13.95
CA ARG A 32 3.97 -11.61 -13.60
C ARG A 32 4.31 -11.46 -12.13
N PHE A 33 4.47 -12.59 -11.46
CA PHE A 33 4.72 -12.62 -10.01
C PHE A 33 6.08 -13.20 -9.68
N GLU A 34 6.65 -12.71 -8.57
CA GLU A 34 7.84 -13.26 -7.92
C GLU A 34 7.64 -13.31 -6.40
N VAL A 35 8.28 -14.28 -5.75
CA VAL A 35 8.25 -14.36 -4.28
C VAL A 35 9.30 -13.42 -3.72
N GLN A 36 8.86 -12.40 -2.97
CA GLN A 36 9.71 -11.42 -2.30
C GLN A 36 9.31 -11.31 -0.84
N GLY A 37 10.26 -11.52 0.09
CA GLY A 37 9.98 -11.45 1.53
C GLY A 37 8.86 -12.38 2.01
N GLY A 38 8.67 -13.53 1.36
CA GLY A 38 7.59 -14.48 1.67
C GLY A 38 6.22 -14.11 1.09
N TRP A 39 6.13 -13.09 0.25
CA TRP A 39 4.91 -12.66 -0.44
C TRP A 39 5.00 -12.93 -1.94
N ASN A 40 3.86 -13.28 -2.56
CA ASN A 40 3.71 -13.34 -4.01
C ASN A 40 3.44 -11.92 -4.53
N VAL A 41 4.48 -11.26 -5.05
CA VAL A 41 4.45 -9.85 -5.46
C VAL A 41 4.31 -9.74 -6.97
N ALA A 42 3.39 -8.91 -7.44
CA ALA A 42 3.27 -8.56 -8.86
C ALA A 42 4.43 -7.65 -9.26
N VAL A 43 5.37 -8.15 -10.07
CA VAL A 43 6.62 -7.44 -10.42
C VAL A 43 6.59 -6.79 -11.78
N GLU A 44 5.65 -7.19 -12.66
CA GLU A 44 5.57 -6.68 -14.03
C GLU A 44 4.16 -6.83 -14.59
N TYR A 45 3.74 -5.88 -15.43
CA TYR A 45 2.49 -5.95 -16.21
C TYR A 45 2.75 -5.64 -17.69
N PRO A 46 1.94 -6.19 -18.60
CA PRO A 46 2.06 -5.87 -20.02
C PRO A 46 1.83 -4.37 -20.29
N GLY A 47 2.79 -3.73 -20.98
CA GLY A 47 2.68 -2.32 -21.36
C GLY A 47 2.85 -1.30 -20.22
N GLN A 48 3.37 -1.72 -19.07
CA GLN A 48 3.54 -0.86 -17.89
C GLN A 48 4.41 0.38 -18.13
N ASP A 49 5.39 0.33 -19.02
CA ASP A 49 6.29 1.46 -19.30
C ASP A 49 5.52 2.68 -19.83
N ARG A 50 4.46 2.44 -20.58
CA ARG A 50 3.61 3.50 -21.12
C ARG A 50 2.70 4.08 -20.04
N VAL A 51 2.02 3.25 -19.26
CA VAL A 51 1.06 3.72 -18.26
C VAL A 51 1.74 4.39 -17.07
N GLY A 52 2.95 3.97 -16.72
CA GLY A 52 3.75 4.58 -15.65
C GLY A 52 4.17 6.03 -15.95
N GLN A 53 4.15 6.45 -17.23
CA GLN A 53 4.47 7.82 -17.61
C GLN A 53 3.34 8.82 -17.32
N THR A 54 2.13 8.36 -17.11
CA THR A 54 0.95 9.19 -16.82
C THR A 54 0.52 9.04 -15.35
N ALA A 55 -0.04 7.89 -15.02
CA ALA A 55 -0.42 7.52 -13.66
C ALA A 55 -0.32 6.00 -13.49
N GLY A 56 0.76 5.55 -12.90
CA GLY A 56 0.93 4.14 -12.49
C GLY A 56 0.34 3.89 -11.11
N PHE A 57 -0.14 2.66 -10.89
CA PHE A 57 -0.41 2.20 -9.53
C PHE A 57 0.12 0.77 -9.32
N THR A 58 0.60 0.48 -8.11
CA THR A 58 1.15 -0.83 -7.76
C THR A 58 0.63 -1.32 -6.42
N ASP A 59 0.49 -2.65 -6.32
CA ASP A 59 0.11 -3.31 -5.07
C ASP A 59 1.29 -3.29 -4.08
N ALA A 60 1.10 -2.58 -2.98
CA ALA A 60 2.04 -2.42 -1.89
C ALA A 60 1.61 -3.17 -0.60
N SER A 61 0.66 -4.13 -0.72
CA SER A 61 0.10 -4.83 0.44
C SER A 61 1.13 -5.67 1.19
N HIS A 62 2.21 -6.10 0.52
CA HIS A 62 3.31 -6.85 1.11
C HIS A 62 4.22 -6.00 2.02
N LEU A 63 4.17 -4.67 1.90
CA LEU A 63 4.90 -3.79 2.82
C LEU A 63 4.49 -4.06 4.25
N ARG A 64 5.47 -4.22 5.12
CA ARG A 64 5.24 -4.42 6.55
C ARG A 64 4.52 -3.23 7.16
N LYS A 65 3.56 -3.49 8.04
CA LYS A 65 2.80 -2.48 8.76
C LYS A 65 2.74 -2.87 10.23
N LEU A 66 3.33 -2.05 11.09
CA LEU A 66 3.28 -2.23 12.53
C LEU A 66 2.46 -1.11 13.14
N GLU A 67 1.57 -1.46 14.06
CA GLU A 67 0.91 -0.49 14.92
C GLU A 67 1.68 -0.39 16.24
N LEU A 68 2.12 0.82 16.55
CA LEU A 68 2.77 1.19 17.79
C LEU A 68 1.71 1.74 18.75
N GLN A 69 1.71 1.27 20.00
CA GLN A 69 0.76 1.70 21.04
C GLN A 69 1.51 2.07 22.30
N GLY A 70 1.15 3.18 22.92
CA GLY A 70 1.79 3.68 24.14
C GLY A 70 1.60 5.18 24.34
N ASP A 71 2.07 5.70 25.47
CA ASP A 71 1.93 7.13 25.81
C ASP A 71 2.90 8.04 25.02
N ASP A 72 4.00 7.45 24.51
CA ASP A 72 5.06 8.18 23.78
C ASP A 72 5.25 7.59 22.36
N VAL A 73 4.18 7.46 21.59
CA VAL A 73 4.32 7.05 20.19
C VAL A 73 4.98 8.16 19.36
N PRO A 74 5.89 7.80 18.43
CA PRO A 74 6.59 8.78 17.62
C PRO A 74 5.67 9.40 16.56
N GLY A 75 5.99 10.65 16.15
CA GLY A 75 5.32 11.36 15.06
C GLY A 75 4.44 12.50 15.55
N GLU A 76 3.76 13.13 14.59
CA GLU A 76 2.80 14.20 14.81
C GLU A 76 1.51 13.95 14.03
N LEU A 77 0.38 14.37 14.58
CA LEU A 77 -0.92 14.19 13.91
C LEU A 77 -0.96 14.94 12.57
N GLY A 78 -1.32 14.22 11.52
CA GLY A 78 -1.39 14.77 10.16
C GLY A 78 -0.07 14.76 9.41
N GLU A 79 1.02 14.29 10.02
CA GLU A 79 2.34 14.14 9.41
C GLU A 79 2.73 12.67 9.22
N ALA A 80 3.44 12.40 8.13
CA ALA A 80 4.18 11.18 7.90
C ALA A 80 5.67 11.52 7.95
N LYS A 81 6.38 11.07 8.97
CA LYS A 81 7.81 11.26 9.12
C LYS A 81 8.55 10.07 8.53
N ARG A 82 9.51 10.34 7.65
CA ARG A 82 10.39 9.29 7.12
C ARG A 82 11.51 8.96 8.10
N GLU A 83 11.70 7.69 8.36
CA GLU A 83 12.80 7.16 9.17
C GLU A 83 13.44 5.97 8.44
N GLY A 84 14.58 6.21 7.80
CA GLY A 84 15.18 5.25 6.87
C GLY A 84 14.23 4.91 5.72
N ASP A 85 13.90 3.64 5.59
CA ASP A 85 12.98 3.12 4.55
C ASP A 85 11.51 3.04 5.01
N ALA A 86 11.23 3.48 6.24
CA ALA A 86 9.88 3.45 6.80
C ALA A 86 9.25 4.83 6.90
N TRP A 87 7.92 4.86 6.96
CA TRP A 87 7.13 6.01 7.33
C TRP A 87 6.52 5.80 8.72
N ILE A 88 6.63 6.81 9.57
CA ILE A 88 5.93 6.89 10.85
C ILE A 88 4.74 7.83 10.68
N CYS A 89 3.54 7.32 10.93
CA CYS A 89 2.28 8.04 10.75
C CYS A 89 1.48 7.98 12.05
N GLN A 90 1.39 9.09 12.77
CA GLN A 90 0.63 9.13 14.03
C GLN A 90 -0.89 9.13 13.74
N LEU A 91 -1.60 8.15 14.31
CA LEU A 91 -3.06 8.02 14.20
C LEU A 91 -3.79 8.77 15.31
N THR A 92 -3.30 8.63 16.53
CA THR A 92 -3.81 9.27 17.75
C THR A 92 -2.62 9.62 18.65
N PRO A 93 -2.80 10.37 19.72
CA PRO A 93 -1.70 10.65 20.66
C PRO A 93 -1.01 9.39 21.22
N THR A 94 -1.69 8.25 21.21
CA THR A 94 -1.21 6.97 21.79
C THR A 94 -1.06 5.86 20.75
N ARG A 95 -1.24 6.14 19.44
CA ARG A 95 -1.13 5.14 18.38
C ARG A 95 -0.46 5.72 17.14
N ALA A 96 0.48 4.98 16.57
CA ALA A 96 1.11 5.31 15.29
C ALA A 96 1.24 4.05 14.41
N LEU A 97 1.34 4.25 13.10
CA LEU A 97 1.72 3.21 12.14
C LEU A 97 3.18 3.41 11.73
N LEU A 98 3.92 2.32 11.71
CA LEU A 98 5.22 2.21 11.06
C LEU A 98 5.02 1.40 9.77
N LEU A 99 5.26 2.04 8.61
CA LEU A 99 4.96 1.49 7.29
C LEU A 99 6.26 1.26 6.51
N GLY A 100 6.49 0.03 6.07
CA GLY A 100 7.73 -0.37 5.38
C GLY A 100 8.90 -0.57 6.34
N GLY A 101 10.11 -0.65 5.75
CA GLY A 101 11.37 -0.85 6.47
C GLY A 101 11.56 -2.27 7.04
N ASP A 102 12.83 -2.65 7.21
CA ASP A 102 13.22 -3.90 7.85
C ASP A 102 13.77 -3.62 9.26
N HIS A 103 12.89 -3.16 10.14
CA HIS A 103 13.25 -2.84 11.52
C HIS A 103 12.82 -3.97 12.45
N ALA A 104 13.60 -4.19 13.51
CA ALA A 104 13.13 -5.01 14.62
C ALA A 104 11.85 -4.38 15.19
N ALA A 105 10.80 -5.19 15.35
CA ALA A 105 9.55 -4.70 15.94
C ALA A 105 9.80 -4.32 17.41
N PRO A 106 9.45 -3.09 17.82
CA PRO A 106 9.45 -2.73 19.23
C PRO A 106 8.56 -3.69 20.04
N PRO A 107 8.85 -3.92 21.32
CA PRO A 107 8.09 -4.88 22.14
C PRO A 107 6.59 -4.57 22.28
N TYR A 108 6.20 -3.32 22.05
CA TYR A 108 4.82 -2.83 22.10
C TYR A 108 4.18 -2.67 20.70
N ALA A 109 4.83 -3.19 19.65
CA ALA A 109 4.30 -3.15 18.30
C ALA A 109 3.44 -4.36 17.99
N VAL A 110 2.34 -4.14 17.31
CA VAL A 110 1.46 -5.19 16.77
C VAL A 110 1.61 -5.24 15.25
N ASP A 111 1.85 -6.43 14.69
CA ASP A 111 1.87 -6.60 13.25
C ASP A 111 0.44 -6.54 12.69
N VAL A 112 0.17 -5.51 11.90
CA VAL A 112 -1.11 -5.26 11.24
C VAL A 112 -0.98 -5.33 9.71
N THR A 113 0.08 -5.98 9.21
CA THR A 113 0.36 -6.07 7.77
C THR A 113 -0.84 -6.59 6.98
N THR A 114 -1.50 -7.63 7.49
CA THR A 114 -2.68 -8.23 6.84
C THR A 114 -4.01 -7.60 7.24
N CYS A 115 -4.01 -6.56 8.09
CA CYS A 115 -5.21 -5.77 8.38
C CYS A 115 -5.48 -4.72 7.30
N PHE A 116 -4.41 -4.24 6.64
CA PHE A 116 -4.47 -3.21 5.62
C PHE A 116 -3.90 -3.68 4.30
N ALA A 117 -4.68 -3.62 3.24
CA ALA A 117 -4.17 -3.59 1.88
C ALA A 117 -3.57 -2.20 1.59
N ALA A 118 -2.65 -2.14 0.63
CA ALA A 118 -2.04 -0.89 0.23
C ALA A 118 -1.84 -0.81 -1.28
N LEU A 119 -2.02 0.40 -1.83
CA LEU A 119 -1.67 0.76 -3.21
C LEU A 119 -0.77 1.99 -3.19
N THR A 120 0.30 1.98 -3.95
CA THR A 120 1.03 3.20 -4.30
C THR A 120 0.56 3.69 -5.65
N ILE A 121 0.11 4.95 -5.74
CA ILE A 121 -0.25 5.64 -6.98
C ILE A 121 0.81 6.69 -7.25
N PHE A 122 1.35 6.73 -8.47
CA PHE A 122 2.47 7.60 -8.81
C PHE A 122 2.40 8.11 -10.26
N GLY A 123 3.16 9.16 -10.52
CA GLY A 123 3.25 9.81 -11.83
C GLY A 123 2.56 11.17 -11.89
N PRO A 124 2.74 11.91 -13.00
CA PRO A 124 2.28 13.30 -13.12
C PRO A 124 0.78 13.50 -12.87
N GLN A 125 -0.05 12.49 -13.16
CA GLN A 125 -1.49 12.55 -12.99
C GLN A 125 -2.00 11.79 -11.76
N ALA A 126 -1.11 11.32 -10.87
CA ALA A 126 -1.48 10.55 -9.69
C ALA A 126 -2.51 11.26 -8.80
N ARG A 127 -2.33 12.56 -8.60
CA ARG A 127 -3.26 13.40 -7.80
C ARG A 127 -4.64 13.49 -8.45
N GLU A 128 -4.71 13.60 -9.77
CA GLU A 128 -5.96 13.65 -10.52
C GLU A 128 -6.69 12.29 -10.47
N VAL A 129 -5.95 11.18 -10.56
CA VAL A 129 -6.52 9.84 -10.36
C VAL A 129 -7.18 9.74 -9.00
N ILE A 130 -6.49 10.15 -7.93
CA ILE A 130 -7.01 10.09 -6.57
C ILE A 130 -8.24 10.99 -6.40
N ALA A 131 -8.26 12.17 -6.98
CA ALA A 131 -9.38 13.11 -6.89
C ALA A 131 -10.70 12.54 -7.46
N ARG A 132 -10.67 11.52 -8.31
CA ARG A 132 -11.87 10.89 -8.88
C ARG A 132 -12.63 10.01 -7.90
N PHE A 133 -11.97 9.53 -6.85
CA PHE A 133 -12.59 8.62 -5.87
C PHE A 133 -12.36 9.02 -4.41
N CYS A 134 -11.62 10.09 -4.17
CA CYS A 134 -11.28 10.55 -2.82
C CYS A 134 -11.58 12.06 -2.70
N ALA A 135 -12.35 12.43 -1.68
CA ALA A 135 -12.73 13.82 -1.41
C ALA A 135 -11.73 14.57 -0.51
N LEU A 136 -10.65 13.92 -0.06
CA LEU A 136 -9.60 14.57 0.72
C LEU A 136 -8.91 15.65 -0.14
N ASP A 137 -8.68 16.80 0.44
CA ASP A 137 -7.91 17.87 -0.23
C ASP A 137 -6.42 17.54 -0.21
N LEU A 138 -5.95 17.05 -1.35
CA LEU A 138 -4.55 16.68 -1.55
C LEU A 138 -3.77 17.76 -2.34
N ARG A 139 -4.30 18.97 -2.50
CA ARG A 139 -3.54 20.05 -3.15
C ARG A 139 -2.21 20.29 -2.42
N PRO A 140 -1.11 20.63 -3.15
CA PRO A 140 0.23 20.73 -2.56
C PRO A 140 0.33 21.68 -1.35
N GLN A 141 -0.44 22.76 -1.35
CA GLN A 141 -0.50 23.73 -0.25
C GLN A 141 -1.25 23.22 0.99
N VAL A 142 -2.09 22.18 0.85
CA VAL A 142 -2.87 21.59 1.95
C VAL A 142 -2.26 20.28 2.43
N ALA A 143 -1.76 19.49 1.51
CA ALA A 143 -1.12 18.20 1.76
C ALA A 143 0.23 18.14 1.02
N PRO A 144 1.26 18.84 1.52
CA PRO A 144 2.62 18.73 0.99
C PRO A 144 3.20 17.32 1.23
N PRO A 145 4.33 16.96 0.56
CA PRO A 145 5.08 15.75 0.89
C PRO A 145 5.34 15.61 2.39
N GLY A 146 5.22 14.40 2.93
CA GLY A 146 5.24 14.14 4.37
C GLY A 146 3.90 14.38 5.08
N SER A 147 2.82 14.57 4.34
CA SER A 147 1.48 14.63 4.93
C SER A 147 0.89 13.22 5.13
N PHE A 148 0.20 13.02 6.26
CA PHE A 148 -0.62 11.86 6.53
C PHE A 148 -2.10 12.27 6.66
N ARG A 149 -2.96 11.66 5.87
CA ARG A 149 -4.38 12.06 5.77
C ARG A 149 -5.30 10.85 5.94
N PRO A 150 -5.73 10.55 7.17
CA PRO A 150 -6.85 9.63 7.39
C PRO A 150 -8.15 10.21 6.83
N GLY A 151 -9.00 9.34 6.25
CA GLY A 151 -10.27 9.77 5.70
C GLY A 151 -11.00 8.68 4.92
N SER A 152 -11.69 9.06 3.85
CA SER A 152 -12.44 8.14 3.01
C SER A 152 -11.77 7.99 1.63
N ILE A 153 -11.45 6.75 1.28
CA ILE A 153 -10.93 6.33 -0.03
C ILE A 153 -12.00 5.46 -0.70
N ALA A 154 -12.49 5.84 -1.86
CA ALA A 154 -13.55 5.11 -2.56
C ALA A 154 -14.75 4.79 -1.63
N ARG A 155 -15.15 5.73 -0.77
CA ARG A 155 -16.21 5.60 0.24
C ARG A 155 -15.91 4.57 1.34
N GLN A 156 -14.68 4.10 1.47
CA GLN A 156 -14.23 3.20 2.53
C GLN A 156 -13.27 3.95 3.46
N PRO A 157 -13.22 3.61 4.75
CA PRO A 157 -12.18 4.13 5.64
C PRO A 157 -10.80 3.81 5.11
N GLY A 158 -9.92 4.80 5.11
CA GLY A 158 -8.56 4.63 4.62
C GLY A 158 -7.64 5.77 5.04
N MET A 159 -6.40 5.69 4.61
CA MET A 159 -5.36 6.66 4.95
C MET A 159 -4.48 6.89 3.73
N ILE A 160 -3.99 8.11 3.56
CA ILE A 160 -3.08 8.47 2.48
C ILE A 160 -1.81 9.05 3.10
N VAL A 161 -0.66 8.53 2.71
CA VAL A 161 0.65 9.14 2.89
C VAL A 161 1.02 9.84 1.60
N VAL A 162 1.33 11.12 1.67
CA VAL A 162 1.90 11.88 0.55
C VAL A 162 3.41 11.70 0.60
N GLU A 163 3.93 10.74 -0.17
CA GLU A 163 5.35 10.38 -0.15
C GLU A 163 6.21 11.45 -0.84
N ASP A 164 5.70 11.97 -1.97
CA ASP A 164 6.26 13.12 -2.69
C ASP A 164 5.16 13.85 -3.49
N GLU A 165 5.54 14.79 -4.36
CA GLU A 165 4.58 15.60 -5.14
C GLU A 165 3.72 14.76 -6.09
N GLN A 166 4.21 13.60 -6.52
CA GLN A 166 3.59 12.74 -7.53
C GLN A 166 3.44 11.29 -7.05
N ARG A 167 3.61 11.02 -5.75
CA ARG A 167 3.57 9.66 -5.20
C ARG A 167 2.80 9.60 -3.90
N PHE A 168 1.83 8.70 -3.84
CA PHE A 168 0.87 8.57 -2.75
C PHE A 168 0.73 7.11 -2.36
N LEU A 169 0.96 6.79 -1.09
CA LEU A 169 0.67 5.47 -0.52
C LEU A 169 -0.72 5.50 0.12
N LEU A 170 -1.62 4.67 -0.38
CA LEU A 170 -2.98 4.49 0.11
C LEU A 170 -3.06 3.23 0.96
N LEU A 171 -3.65 3.32 2.15
CA LEU A 171 -3.96 2.19 3.00
C LEU A 171 -5.47 2.12 3.23
N PHE A 172 -6.02 0.91 3.17
CA PHE A 172 -7.45 0.66 3.36
C PHE A 172 -7.65 -0.78 3.89
N GLY A 173 -8.85 -1.07 4.39
CA GLY A 173 -9.15 -2.37 4.97
C GLY A 173 -8.94 -3.52 3.97
N TRP A 174 -8.36 -4.63 4.44
CA TRP A 174 -8.07 -5.81 3.63
C TRP A 174 -9.28 -6.36 2.87
N ALA A 175 -10.43 -6.42 3.53
CA ALA A 175 -11.66 -6.99 2.97
C ALA A 175 -12.24 -6.23 1.77
N VAL A 176 -11.91 -4.95 1.59
CA VAL A 176 -12.42 -4.11 0.50
C VAL A 176 -11.42 -3.91 -0.63
N ALA A 177 -10.29 -4.61 -0.59
CA ALA A 177 -9.16 -4.36 -1.46
C ALA A 177 -9.46 -4.56 -2.96
N GLU A 178 -10.18 -5.61 -3.34
CA GLU A 178 -10.57 -5.83 -4.75
C GLU A 178 -11.50 -4.75 -5.29
N TYR A 179 -12.39 -4.22 -4.43
CA TYR A 179 -13.24 -3.10 -4.78
C TYR A 179 -12.42 -1.83 -5.01
N VAL A 180 -11.51 -1.51 -4.08
CA VAL A 180 -10.64 -0.32 -4.20
C VAL A 180 -9.74 -0.45 -5.43
N TRP A 181 -9.15 -1.63 -5.69
CA TRP A 181 -8.41 -1.88 -6.93
C TRP A 181 -9.23 -1.51 -8.16
N THR A 182 -10.48 -2.00 -8.25
CA THR A 182 -11.34 -1.76 -9.41
C THR A 182 -11.59 -0.27 -9.61
N VAL A 183 -11.84 0.48 -8.53
CA VAL A 183 -12.07 1.92 -8.59
C VAL A 183 -10.80 2.67 -9.02
N VAL A 184 -9.64 2.27 -8.51
CA VAL A 184 -8.34 2.87 -8.87
C VAL A 184 -7.99 2.57 -10.33
N ASP A 185 -8.18 1.33 -10.79
CA ASP A 185 -7.90 0.91 -12.18
C ASP A 185 -8.77 1.70 -13.16
N ASP A 186 -10.07 1.84 -12.88
CA ASP A 186 -11.00 2.62 -13.71
C ASP A 186 -10.58 4.10 -13.77
N ALA A 187 -10.28 4.70 -12.63
CA ALA A 187 -9.81 6.08 -12.56
C ALA A 187 -8.47 6.28 -13.29
N ALA A 188 -7.51 5.39 -13.13
CA ALA A 188 -6.21 5.46 -13.79
C ALA A 188 -6.35 5.31 -15.31
N ARG A 189 -7.10 4.30 -15.78
CA ARG A 189 -7.34 4.06 -17.22
C ARG A 189 -8.00 5.23 -17.91
N SER A 190 -8.86 5.97 -17.24
CA SER A 190 -9.49 7.18 -17.79
C SER A 190 -8.51 8.34 -18.04
N LEU A 191 -7.27 8.18 -17.59
CA LEU A 191 -6.14 9.11 -17.77
C LEU A 191 -4.93 8.42 -18.45
N ASP A 192 -5.18 7.37 -19.23
CA ASP A 192 -4.15 6.56 -19.91
C ASP A 192 -3.13 5.91 -18.94
N GLY A 193 -3.49 5.77 -17.68
CA GLY A 193 -2.73 5.09 -16.63
C GLY A 193 -3.10 3.62 -16.48
N GLY A 194 -2.54 2.95 -15.46
CA GLY A 194 -2.85 1.55 -15.19
C GLY A 194 -1.92 0.88 -14.17
N PRO A 195 -2.05 -0.44 -13.99
CA PRO A 195 -1.23 -1.19 -13.06
C PRO A 195 0.22 -1.29 -13.54
N VAL A 196 1.14 -1.19 -12.58
CA VAL A 196 2.59 -1.26 -12.78
C VAL A 196 3.19 -2.21 -11.74
N GLY A 197 4.18 -3.00 -12.12
CA GLY A 197 4.83 -3.92 -11.22
C GLY A 197 5.72 -3.23 -10.18
N TRP A 198 5.89 -3.89 -9.05
CA TRP A 198 6.69 -3.38 -7.93
C TRP A 198 8.11 -3.01 -8.32
N GLY A 199 8.74 -3.77 -9.22
CA GLY A 199 10.10 -3.48 -9.69
C GLY A 199 10.25 -2.14 -10.41
N ALA A 200 9.24 -1.69 -11.15
CA ALA A 200 9.28 -0.41 -11.84
C ALA A 200 9.17 0.78 -10.87
N LEU A 201 8.47 0.60 -9.72
CA LEU A 201 8.39 1.62 -8.68
C LEU A 201 9.75 1.90 -8.03
N GLN A 202 10.57 0.86 -7.86
CA GLN A 202 11.92 0.99 -7.27
C GLN A 202 12.90 1.71 -8.19
N ASN A 203 12.71 1.63 -9.51
CA ASN A 203 13.57 2.28 -10.50
C ASN A 203 13.23 3.77 -10.73
N ASN A 204 12.07 4.23 -10.24
CA ASN A 204 11.60 5.61 -10.33
C ASN A 204 11.67 6.35 -8.97
N ALA A 205 12.43 5.82 -8.02
CA ALA A 205 12.63 6.38 -6.67
C ALA A 205 13.89 7.25 -6.59
#